data_2f3f95ac0a57115eddc098fcba01ff14
#
_entry.id   2f3f95ac0a57115eddc098fcba01ff14
#
_cell.length_a   1.000
_cell.length_b   1.000
_cell.length_c   1.000
_cell.angle_alpha   90.00
_cell.angle_beta   90.00
_cell.angle_gamma   90.00
#
_symmetry.space_group_name_H-M   'P 1'
#
loop_
_entity.id
_entity.type
_entity.pdbx_description
1 polymer ?
#
loop_
_entity_poly.entity_id
_entity_poly.type
_entity_poly.pdbx_seq_one_letter_code
_entity_poly.pdbx_strand_id
1 'polypeptide(L)'
;HASIEIARGEPVTWCGSIFTAQVAFPIKSRQQAAAAIALMRQESHCTVADHNMSAFRIKGKKVEAEYDDDGEAHGGQRIKGCLTKLNAVGVAVMVSRVYGGENIGKKRFELIVERTATLLEAIGHTPGVGIAHSWGAGNSLGGSSSSEAATSASAGSPSSKKRKRPTKDEEAALEEAQRRAQREAAALAAERRMQLLGGGP
;
A
#
# COMPACT_ATOMS: atom_id res chain seq x y z
N HIS A 1 -18.85 4.99 -19.20
CA HIS A 1 -17.81 5.28 -18.20
C HIS A 1 -17.65 4.05 -17.32
N ALA A 2 -16.45 3.45 -17.28
CA ALA A 2 -16.17 2.39 -16.31
C ALA A 2 -16.26 2.98 -14.90
N SER A 3 -17.12 2.44 -14.07
CA SER A 3 -17.20 2.77 -12.64
C SER A 3 -15.92 2.36 -11.93
N ILE A 4 -15.53 3.11 -10.91
CA ILE A 4 -14.42 2.72 -10.04
C ILE A 4 -14.93 1.61 -9.12
N GLU A 5 -14.24 0.49 -9.10
CA GLU A 5 -14.49 -0.63 -8.21
C GLU A 5 -13.47 -0.61 -7.07
N ILE A 6 -13.90 -0.99 -5.87
CA ILE A 6 -13.03 -1.14 -4.71
C ILE A 6 -13.10 -2.58 -4.25
N ALA A 7 -11.96 -3.27 -4.32
CA ALA A 7 -11.81 -4.62 -3.77
C ALA A 7 -11.05 -4.56 -2.44
N ARG A 8 -11.39 -5.49 -1.54
CA ARG A 8 -10.73 -5.66 -0.24
C ARG A 8 -10.17 -7.07 -0.12
N GLY A 9 -8.92 -7.14 0.34
CA GLY A 9 -8.27 -8.40 0.67
C GLY A 9 -8.61 -8.88 2.07
N GLU A 10 -8.39 -10.16 2.33
CA GLU A 10 -8.52 -10.73 3.66
C GLU A 10 -7.50 -10.12 4.63
N PRO A 11 -7.91 -9.80 5.87
CA PRO A 11 -6.99 -9.31 6.88
C PRO A 11 -5.99 -10.39 7.30
N VAL A 12 -4.76 -9.97 7.60
CA VAL A 12 -3.71 -10.83 8.15
C VAL A 12 -3.29 -10.29 9.50
N THR A 13 -3.22 -11.19 10.48
CA THR A 13 -2.76 -10.89 11.83
C THR A 13 -1.34 -11.41 12.04
N TRP A 14 -0.47 -10.56 12.58
CA TRP A 14 0.90 -10.91 12.96
C TRP A 14 1.28 -10.20 14.27
N CYS A 15 1.64 -10.97 15.29
CA CYS A 15 1.95 -10.44 16.64
C CYS A 15 0.92 -9.39 17.10
N GLY A 16 -0.38 -9.73 16.99
CA GLY A 16 -1.48 -8.86 17.36
C GLY A 16 -1.75 -7.69 16.39
N SER A 17 -0.82 -7.33 15.49
CA SER A 17 -1.06 -6.33 14.46
C SER A 17 -1.89 -6.91 13.33
N ILE A 18 -2.88 -6.14 12.83
CA ILE A 18 -3.77 -6.56 11.74
C ILE A 18 -3.50 -5.70 10.52
N PHE A 19 -3.31 -6.33 9.37
CA PHE A 19 -3.08 -5.67 8.09
C PHE A 19 -4.19 -6.01 7.10
N THR A 20 -4.83 -4.98 6.54
CA THR A 20 -5.89 -5.15 5.53
C THR A 20 -5.58 -4.27 4.32
N ALA A 21 -5.55 -4.87 3.13
CA ALA A 21 -5.36 -4.13 1.89
C ALA A 21 -6.69 -3.85 1.19
N GLN A 22 -6.77 -2.71 0.52
CA GLN A 22 -7.84 -2.33 -0.41
C GLN A 22 -7.22 -1.82 -1.71
N VAL A 23 -7.91 -2.02 -2.82
CA VAL A 23 -7.51 -1.50 -4.12
C VAL A 23 -8.71 -0.95 -4.86
N ALA A 24 -8.57 0.26 -5.41
CA ALA A 24 -9.54 0.88 -6.31
C ALA A 24 -9.01 0.83 -7.75
N PHE A 25 -9.86 0.47 -8.70
CA PHE A 25 -9.56 0.40 -10.13
C PHE A 25 -10.85 0.50 -10.97
N PRO A 26 -10.81 0.92 -12.24
CA PRO A 26 -9.68 1.56 -12.92
C PRO A 26 -9.54 3.03 -12.52
N ILE A 27 -8.33 3.46 -12.20
CA ILE A 27 -8.00 4.85 -11.87
C ILE A 27 -7.30 5.52 -13.06
N LYS A 28 -7.84 6.64 -13.54
CA LYS A 28 -7.36 7.33 -14.72
C LYS A 28 -6.76 8.71 -14.43
N SER A 29 -7.00 9.25 -13.22
CA SER A 29 -6.52 10.59 -12.85
C SER A 29 -6.17 10.65 -11.36
N ARG A 30 -5.33 11.64 -10.97
CA ARG A 30 -5.05 11.97 -9.58
C ARG A 30 -6.30 12.25 -8.76
N GLN A 31 -7.25 12.97 -9.36
CA GLN A 31 -8.50 13.29 -8.68
C GLN A 31 -9.31 12.02 -8.37
N GLN A 32 -9.38 11.08 -9.30
CA GLN A 32 -10.02 9.78 -9.05
C GLN A 32 -9.27 8.98 -7.99
N ALA A 33 -7.93 8.98 -8.00
CA ALA A 33 -7.13 8.31 -6.97
C ALA A 33 -7.42 8.91 -5.59
N ALA A 34 -7.40 10.23 -5.46
CA ALA A 34 -7.69 10.90 -4.19
C ALA A 34 -9.12 10.61 -3.69
N ALA A 35 -10.11 10.65 -4.56
CA ALA A 35 -11.49 10.33 -4.22
C ALA A 35 -11.65 8.87 -3.78
N ALA A 36 -11.02 7.94 -4.48
CA ALA A 36 -11.04 6.51 -4.12
C ALA A 36 -10.35 6.25 -2.77
N ILE A 37 -9.20 6.87 -2.52
CA ILE A 37 -8.50 6.78 -1.23
C ILE A 37 -9.37 7.35 -0.10
N ALA A 38 -10.05 8.47 -0.33
CA ALA A 38 -10.96 9.06 0.64
C ALA A 38 -12.15 8.14 0.96
N LEU A 39 -12.68 7.44 -0.03
CA LEU A 39 -13.74 6.43 0.16
C LEU A 39 -13.23 5.22 0.93
N MET A 40 -12.06 4.69 0.60
CA MET A 40 -11.45 3.56 1.30
C MET A 40 -11.20 3.87 2.77
N ARG A 41 -10.83 5.12 3.12
CA ARG A 41 -10.64 5.56 4.52
C ARG A 41 -11.92 5.52 5.36
N GLN A 42 -13.10 5.52 4.75
CA GLN A 42 -14.38 5.47 5.46
C GLN A 42 -14.79 4.06 5.89
N GLU A 43 -14.12 3.05 5.37
CA GLU A 43 -14.36 1.66 5.77
C GLU A 43 -14.06 1.45 7.27
N SER A 44 -14.87 0.63 7.93
CA SER A 44 -14.81 0.43 9.39
C SER A 44 -13.43 -0.01 9.90
N HIS A 45 -12.71 -0.86 9.14
CA HIS A 45 -11.36 -1.30 9.51
C HIS A 45 -10.31 -0.20 9.35
N CYS A 46 -10.54 0.80 8.47
CA CYS A 46 -9.67 1.96 8.32
C CYS A 46 -9.88 2.98 9.43
N THR A 47 -11.12 3.13 9.90
CA THR A 47 -11.44 4.10 10.97
C THR A 47 -10.85 3.72 12.32
N VAL A 48 -10.59 2.44 12.56
CA VAL A 48 -9.96 1.92 13.78
C VAL A 48 -8.46 1.66 13.63
N ALA A 49 -7.92 1.82 12.42
CA ALA A 49 -6.50 1.60 12.15
C ALA A 49 -5.65 2.76 12.67
N ASP A 50 -4.46 2.43 13.15
CA ASP A 50 -3.47 3.43 13.56
C ASP A 50 -2.82 4.10 12.35
N HIS A 51 -2.72 3.37 11.23
CA HIS A 51 -2.14 3.84 9.96
C HIS A 51 -2.92 3.31 8.76
N ASN A 52 -3.16 4.20 7.78
CA ASN A 52 -3.81 3.89 6.51
C ASN A 52 -2.89 4.35 5.36
N MET A 53 -1.82 3.61 5.16
CA MET A 53 -0.81 3.89 4.14
C MET A 53 -1.40 3.73 2.75
N SER A 54 -1.08 4.63 1.83
CA SER A 54 -1.64 4.55 0.49
C SER A 54 -0.62 4.86 -0.60
N ALA A 55 -0.89 4.37 -1.81
CA ALA A 55 -0.20 4.76 -3.01
C ALA A 55 -1.10 4.58 -4.23
N PHE A 56 -0.86 5.37 -5.25
CA PHE A 56 -1.48 5.15 -6.55
C PHE A 56 -0.44 5.18 -7.67
N ARG A 57 -0.81 4.56 -8.78
CA ARG A 57 -0.01 4.59 -10.00
C ARG A 57 -0.96 4.62 -11.20
N ILE A 58 -0.87 5.69 -11.99
CA ILE A 58 -1.76 5.96 -13.12
C ILE A 58 -0.97 6.10 -14.41
N LYS A 59 -1.62 5.77 -15.53
CA LYS A 59 -1.06 5.93 -16.87
C LYS A 59 -1.57 7.23 -17.49
N GLY A 60 -0.67 8.21 -17.64
CA GLY A 60 -0.91 9.42 -18.40
C GLY A 60 0.04 9.49 -19.60
N LYS A 61 0.45 10.69 -20.02
CA LYS A 61 1.57 10.88 -20.98
C LYS A 61 2.86 10.26 -20.45
N LYS A 62 3.05 10.34 -19.13
CA LYS A 62 4.05 9.60 -18.33
C LYS A 62 3.31 8.89 -17.23
N VAL A 63 3.94 7.84 -16.67
CA VAL A 63 3.40 7.16 -15.49
C VAL A 63 3.60 8.08 -14.29
N GLU A 64 2.50 8.40 -13.61
CA GLU A 64 2.49 9.16 -12.36
C GLU A 64 2.27 8.22 -11.19
N ALA A 65 3.03 8.41 -10.11
CA ALA A 65 2.92 7.61 -8.90
C ALA A 65 3.21 8.46 -7.67
N GLU A 66 2.30 8.40 -6.70
CA GLU A 66 2.43 9.07 -5.41
C GLU A 66 2.12 8.11 -4.28
N TYR A 67 2.49 8.48 -3.06
CA TYR A 67 2.24 7.69 -1.86
C TYR A 67 2.07 8.60 -0.65
N ASP A 68 1.40 8.05 0.36
CA ASP A 68 1.24 8.63 1.69
C ASP A 68 1.54 7.53 2.72
N ASP A 69 2.45 7.83 3.63
CA ASP A 69 2.88 6.90 4.69
C ASP A 69 1.90 6.88 5.87
N ASP A 70 1.05 7.90 6.03
CA ASP A 70 0.05 8.04 7.11
C ASP A 70 0.62 7.69 8.50
N GLY A 71 1.84 8.19 8.78
CA GLY A 71 2.53 7.97 10.06
C GLY A 71 3.29 6.64 10.21
N GLU A 72 3.09 5.66 9.32
CA GLU A 72 3.93 4.46 9.23
C GLU A 72 5.09 4.73 8.28
N ALA A 73 6.22 5.18 8.81
CA ALA A 73 7.37 5.60 8.00
C ALA A 73 7.73 4.56 6.93
N HIS A 74 7.80 5.00 5.68
CA HIS A 74 8.05 4.19 4.48
C HIS A 74 6.95 3.20 4.07
N GLY A 75 5.82 3.14 4.76
CA GLY A 75 4.73 2.20 4.46
C GLY A 75 4.13 2.42 3.07
N GLY A 76 3.71 3.65 2.78
CA GLY A 76 3.19 4.04 1.46
C GLY A 76 4.25 3.94 0.36
N GLN A 77 5.51 4.27 0.69
CA GLN A 77 6.63 4.08 -0.22
C GLN A 77 6.80 2.61 -0.63
N ARG A 78 6.59 1.66 0.30
CA ARG A 78 6.64 0.22 0.00
C ARG A 78 5.50 -0.20 -0.92
N ILE A 79 4.28 0.31 -0.70
CA ILE A 79 3.15 0.08 -1.61
C ILE A 79 3.51 0.59 -3.00
N LYS A 80 3.97 1.84 -3.15
CA LYS A 80 4.41 2.40 -4.44
C LYS A 80 5.49 1.55 -5.11
N GLY A 81 6.47 1.09 -4.34
CA GLY A 81 7.53 0.19 -4.82
C GLY A 81 6.98 -1.13 -5.37
N CYS A 82 6.01 -1.72 -4.67
CA CYS A 82 5.29 -2.92 -5.09
C CYS A 82 4.55 -2.69 -6.41
N LEU A 83 3.76 -1.60 -6.52
CA LEU A 83 3.05 -1.23 -7.76
C LEU A 83 4.01 -1.05 -8.94
N THR A 84 5.19 -0.47 -8.69
CA THR A 84 6.21 -0.27 -9.72
C THR A 84 6.81 -1.60 -10.16
N LYS A 85 7.17 -2.47 -9.21
CA LYS A 85 7.75 -3.80 -9.49
C LYS A 85 6.79 -4.70 -10.27
N LEU A 86 5.51 -4.68 -9.92
CA LEU A 86 4.46 -5.44 -10.60
C LEU A 86 3.97 -4.76 -11.89
N ASN A 87 4.51 -3.59 -12.23
CA ASN A 87 4.03 -2.75 -13.32
C ASN A 87 2.51 -2.50 -13.28
N ALA A 88 1.93 -2.44 -12.07
CA ALA A 88 0.52 -2.15 -11.88
C ALA A 88 0.26 -0.67 -12.16
N VAL A 89 -0.68 -0.37 -13.04
CA VAL A 89 -1.12 0.98 -13.40
C VAL A 89 -2.64 1.06 -13.44
N GLY A 90 -3.17 2.25 -13.24
CA GLY A 90 -4.62 2.46 -13.16
C GLY A 90 -5.20 1.99 -11.83
N VAL A 91 -4.42 2.03 -10.76
CA VAL A 91 -4.80 1.55 -9.42
C VAL A 91 -4.46 2.57 -8.34
N ALA A 92 -5.29 2.58 -7.29
CA ALA A 92 -4.97 3.21 -6.02
C ALA A 92 -5.11 2.12 -4.93
N VAL A 93 -4.08 1.96 -4.11
CA VAL A 93 -4.01 0.93 -3.06
C VAL A 93 -3.87 1.59 -1.70
N MET A 94 -4.56 1.04 -0.72
CA MET A 94 -4.43 1.38 0.69
C MET A 94 -4.17 0.11 1.50
N VAL A 95 -3.26 0.19 2.46
CA VAL A 95 -3.05 -0.85 3.47
C VAL A 95 -3.25 -0.21 4.83
N SER A 96 -4.23 -0.72 5.56
CA SER A 96 -4.53 -0.31 6.93
C SER A 96 -3.78 -1.21 7.90
N ARG A 97 -3.24 -0.64 8.96
CA ARG A 97 -2.60 -1.37 10.06
C ARG A 97 -3.22 -0.98 11.38
N VAL A 98 -3.74 -1.97 12.11
CA VAL A 98 -4.03 -1.87 13.53
C VAL A 98 -2.82 -2.37 14.29
N TYR A 99 -2.28 -1.56 15.20
CA TYR A 99 -1.11 -1.93 16.00
C TYR A 99 -1.49 -2.89 17.12
N GLY A 100 -0.76 -4.00 17.21
CA GLY A 100 -1.03 -5.07 18.17
C GLY A 100 -0.28 -4.95 19.51
N GLY A 101 0.38 -3.80 19.75
CA GLY A 101 1.15 -3.59 20.99
C GLY A 101 2.60 -4.09 20.92
N GLU A 102 2.97 -4.87 19.90
CA GLU A 102 4.32 -5.42 19.73
C GLU A 102 5.03 -4.78 18.53
N ASN A 103 6.31 -4.41 18.71
CA ASN A 103 7.13 -3.89 17.63
C ASN A 103 7.64 -5.03 16.75
N ILE A 104 7.03 -5.18 15.58
CA ILE A 104 7.37 -6.23 14.61
C ILE A 104 8.50 -5.85 13.65
N GLY A 105 9.15 -4.71 13.86
CA GLY A 105 10.32 -4.28 13.09
C GLY A 105 10.10 -4.27 11.58
N LYS A 106 11.04 -4.83 10.83
CA LYS A 106 11.00 -4.87 9.35
C LYS A 106 9.88 -5.75 8.79
N LYS A 107 9.35 -6.70 9.60
CA LYS A 107 8.27 -7.60 9.18
C LYS A 107 7.02 -6.86 8.72
N ARG A 108 6.73 -5.68 9.30
CA ARG A 108 5.61 -4.85 8.86
C ARG A 108 5.67 -4.47 7.38
N PHE A 109 6.86 -4.20 6.86
CA PHE A 109 7.04 -3.85 5.43
C PHE A 109 6.83 -5.04 4.50
N GLU A 110 7.23 -6.24 4.94
CA GLU A 110 6.97 -7.47 4.20
C GLU A 110 5.46 -7.71 4.11
N LEU A 111 4.73 -7.56 5.23
CA LEU A 111 3.28 -7.72 5.28
C LEU A 111 2.55 -6.69 4.42
N ILE A 112 2.97 -5.41 4.43
CA ILE A 112 2.41 -4.36 3.57
C ILE A 112 2.56 -4.74 2.09
N VAL A 113 3.76 -5.15 1.68
CA VAL A 113 4.04 -5.54 0.28
C VAL A 113 3.28 -6.81 -0.09
N GLU A 114 3.29 -7.81 0.78
CA GLU A 114 2.58 -9.08 0.59
C GLU A 114 1.08 -8.85 0.41
N ARG A 115 0.43 -8.09 1.31
CA ARG A 115 -1.01 -7.80 1.19
C ARG A 115 -1.34 -7.05 -0.10
N THR A 116 -0.48 -6.09 -0.48
CA THR A 116 -0.64 -5.36 -1.74
C THR A 116 -0.56 -6.31 -2.95
N ALA A 117 0.46 -7.16 -3.01
CA ALA A 117 0.67 -8.08 -4.12
C ALA A 117 -0.45 -9.13 -4.21
N THR A 118 -0.80 -9.77 -3.08
CA THR A 118 -1.87 -10.79 -3.02
C THR A 118 -3.21 -10.23 -3.49
N LEU A 119 -3.55 -9.00 -3.08
CA LEU A 119 -4.81 -8.40 -3.50
C LEU A 119 -4.82 -8.05 -4.98
N LEU A 120 -3.71 -7.52 -5.51
CA LEU A 120 -3.59 -7.24 -6.95
C LEU A 120 -3.73 -8.52 -7.78
N GLU A 121 -3.11 -9.62 -7.33
CA GLU A 121 -3.24 -10.92 -7.97
C GLU A 121 -4.69 -11.44 -7.91
N ALA A 122 -5.34 -11.32 -6.76
CA ALA A 122 -6.73 -11.76 -6.56
C ALA A 122 -7.73 -11.04 -7.47
N ILE A 123 -7.49 -9.77 -7.81
CA ILE A 123 -8.31 -9.02 -8.78
C ILE A 123 -7.90 -9.25 -10.23
N GLY A 124 -7.02 -10.22 -10.49
CA GLY A 124 -6.60 -10.59 -11.84
C GLY A 124 -5.56 -9.64 -12.45
N HIS A 125 -4.81 -8.90 -11.62
CA HIS A 125 -3.69 -8.13 -12.13
C HIS A 125 -2.56 -9.08 -12.56
N THR A 126 -2.20 -9.02 -13.84
CA THR A 126 -1.05 -9.75 -14.38
C THR A 126 0.08 -8.78 -14.65
N PRO A 127 1.31 -9.02 -14.15
CA PRO A 127 2.45 -8.16 -14.42
C PRO A 127 2.65 -7.92 -15.91
N GLY A 128 2.72 -6.65 -16.33
CA GLY A 128 2.89 -6.26 -17.73
C GLY A 128 1.62 -6.23 -18.59
N VAL A 129 0.53 -6.84 -18.16
CA VAL A 129 -0.75 -6.87 -18.89
C VAL A 129 -1.80 -5.95 -18.26
N GLY A 130 -1.71 -5.72 -16.96
CA GLY A 130 -2.69 -4.94 -16.19
C GLY A 130 -3.84 -5.79 -15.66
N ILE A 131 -4.90 -5.11 -15.18
CA ILE A 131 -6.09 -5.79 -14.65
C ILE A 131 -6.99 -6.15 -15.83
N ALA A 132 -7.31 -7.43 -15.99
CA ALA A 132 -8.31 -7.88 -16.95
C ALA A 132 -9.70 -7.33 -16.54
N HIS A 133 -10.40 -6.66 -17.45
CA HIS A 133 -11.74 -6.09 -17.22
C HIS A 133 -12.84 -7.17 -17.13
N SER A 134 -12.70 -8.09 -16.19
CA SER A 134 -13.71 -9.14 -15.98
C SER A 134 -13.73 -9.57 -14.52
N TRP A 135 -14.27 -8.72 -13.67
CA TRP A 135 -14.86 -9.16 -12.42
C TRP A 135 -16.36 -9.44 -12.68
N GLY A 136 -16.65 -10.64 -12.96
CA GLY A 136 -18.02 -11.09 -13.09
C GLY A 136 -18.08 -12.46 -13.72
N ALA A 137 -18.06 -13.48 -12.88
CA ALA A 137 -18.38 -14.87 -13.13
C ALA A 137 -17.19 -15.86 -13.12
N GLY A 138 -17.12 -16.60 -12.02
CA GLY A 138 -16.90 -18.04 -12.07
C GLY A 138 -15.50 -18.53 -12.40
N ASN A 139 -14.81 -18.86 -11.33
CA ASN A 139 -14.01 -20.09 -11.20
C ASN A 139 -13.82 -20.91 -12.50
N SER A 140 -12.58 -20.97 -12.99
CA SER A 140 -12.08 -22.20 -13.60
C SER A 140 -10.55 -22.17 -13.74
N LEU A 141 -9.97 -23.19 -13.15
CA LEU A 141 -8.60 -23.68 -13.28
C LEU A 141 -8.24 -24.02 -14.74
N GLY A 142 -7.01 -23.77 -15.11
CA GLY A 142 -6.38 -24.34 -16.31
C GLY A 142 -5.34 -23.40 -16.88
N GLY A 143 -4.16 -23.56 -16.79
CA GLY A 143 -3.08 -24.43 -17.04
C GLY A 143 -2.37 -24.14 -18.37
N SER A 144 -1.02 -24.11 -18.31
CA SER A 144 -0.04 -24.30 -19.43
C SER A 144 0.52 -23.01 -20.09
N SER A 145 1.74 -22.67 -19.74
CA SER A 145 3.05 -22.97 -20.34
C SER A 145 3.29 -22.46 -21.77
N SER A 146 4.30 -21.69 -21.90
CA SER A 146 5.53 -21.79 -22.73
C SER A 146 5.97 -20.40 -23.19
N SER A 147 7.16 -19.97 -22.74
CA SER A 147 8.48 -19.91 -23.34
C SER A 147 8.58 -19.14 -24.66
N GLU A 148 9.40 -18.13 -24.67
CA GLU A 148 10.68 -17.87 -25.39
C GLU A 148 10.95 -16.37 -25.48
N ALA A 149 12.00 -15.90 -24.93
CA ALA A 149 13.38 -15.73 -25.32
C ALA A 149 13.68 -14.50 -26.19
N ALA A 150 14.60 -13.67 -25.62
CA ALA A 150 15.65 -12.87 -26.22
C ALA A 150 15.25 -11.66 -27.10
N THR A 151 15.80 -10.47 -26.92
CA THR A 151 17.22 -10.08 -27.07
C THR A 151 17.40 -8.60 -26.71
N SER A 152 18.57 -8.34 -26.20
CA SER A 152 19.27 -7.10 -25.91
C SER A 152 19.11 -5.91 -26.86
N ALA A 153 19.04 -4.69 -26.30
CA ALA A 153 19.80 -3.55 -26.82
C ALA A 153 20.04 -2.52 -25.71
N SER A 154 21.29 -2.22 -25.49
CA SER A 154 21.83 -1.20 -24.60
C SER A 154 21.63 0.20 -25.19
N ALA A 155 21.26 1.19 -24.34
CA ALA A 155 21.67 2.57 -24.56
C ALA A 155 21.53 3.40 -23.28
N GLY A 156 22.66 3.88 -22.78
CA GLY A 156 22.89 5.22 -22.26
C GLY A 156 22.11 5.69 -21.04
N SER A 157 22.70 5.57 -19.83
CA SER A 157 22.31 6.31 -18.63
C SER A 157 22.79 7.76 -18.70
N PRO A 158 21.99 8.75 -18.24
CA PRO A 158 22.53 9.97 -17.68
C PRO A 158 22.62 9.84 -16.15
N SER A 159 23.81 10.08 -15.68
CA SER A 159 24.28 10.39 -14.33
C SER A 159 23.20 10.77 -13.31
N SER A 160 22.90 9.87 -12.41
CA SER A 160 22.18 10.16 -11.17
C SER A 160 23.19 10.60 -10.10
N LYS A 161 23.07 11.84 -9.61
CA LYS A 161 23.76 12.32 -8.42
C LYS A 161 23.49 11.35 -7.25
N LYS A 162 24.52 10.64 -6.83
CA LYS A 162 24.53 9.78 -5.63
C LYS A 162 24.11 10.63 -4.43
N ARG A 163 22.88 10.43 -3.91
CA ARG A 163 22.51 10.88 -2.57
C ARG A 163 23.40 10.12 -1.58
N LYS A 164 24.15 10.86 -0.78
CA LYS A 164 24.95 10.32 0.32
C LYS A 164 24.04 9.46 1.19
N ARG A 165 24.49 8.26 1.52
CA ARG A 165 23.84 7.45 2.57
C ARG A 165 23.92 8.23 3.88
N PRO A 166 22.82 8.27 4.66
CA PRO A 166 22.86 8.88 5.97
C PRO A 166 23.93 8.20 6.84
N THR A 167 24.56 8.98 7.70
CA THR A 167 25.54 8.48 8.65
C THR A 167 24.81 7.64 9.73
N LYS A 168 25.54 6.78 10.42
CA LYS A 168 24.99 5.91 11.47
C LYS A 168 24.30 6.69 12.59
N ASP A 169 24.81 7.91 12.85
CA ASP A 169 24.25 8.83 13.84
C ASP A 169 22.96 9.50 13.33
N GLU A 170 22.86 9.81 12.05
CA GLU A 170 21.64 10.32 11.42
C GLU A 170 20.54 9.23 11.34
N GLU A 171 20.91 7.97 11.10
CA GLU A 171 19.97 6.83 11.17
C GLU A 171 19.45 6.62 12.58
N ALA A 172 20.31 6.70 13.60
CA ALA A 172 19.93 6.58 14.99
C ALA A 172 19.01 7.71 15.47
N ALA A 173 19.31 8.95 15.08
CA ALA A 173 18.47 10.11 15.39
C ALA A 173 17.09 10.02 14.72
N LEU A 174 17.04 9.52 13.48
CA LEU A 174 15.78 9.32 12.76
C LEU A 174 14.94 8.20 13.42
N GLU A 175 15.59 7.12 13.87
CA GLU A 175 14.92 6.02 14.56
C GLU A 175 14.37 6.46 15.93
N GLU A 176 15.10 7.29 16.66
CA GLU A 176 14.66 7.85 17.93
C GLU A 176 13.49 8.83 17.76
N ALA A 177 13.54 9.70 16.74
CA ALA A 177 12.44 10.58 16.41
C ALA A 177 11.18 9.81 16.01
N GLN A 178 11.32 8.70 15.27
CA GLN A 178 10.22 7.82 14.92
C GLN A 178 9.60 7.14 16.14
N ARG A 179 10.42 6.66 17.08
CA ARG A 179 9.96 6.06 18.34
C ARG A 179 9.18 7.04 19.20
N ARG A 180 9.62 8.31 19.22
CA ARG A 180 8.93 9.38 19.95
C ARG A 180 7.57 9.68 19.32
N ALA A 181 7.51 9.84 18.01
CA ALA A 181 6.25 10.08 17.29
C ALA A 181 5.26 8.91 17.46
N GLN A 182 5.75 7.66 17.45
CA GLN A 182 4.91 6.49 17.71
C GLN A 182 4.33 6.46 19.14
N ARG A 183 5.12 6.86 20.15
CA ARG A 183 4.64 6.95 21.53
C ARG A 183 3.57 8.02 21.69
N GLU A 184 3.74 9.17 21.05
CA GLU A 184 2.76 10.27 21.07
C GLU A 184 1.46 9.86 20.36
N ALA A 185 1.55 9.20 19.21
CA ALA A 185 0.39 8.68 18.48
C ALA A 185 -0.37 7.60 19.28
N ALA A 186 0.35 6.68 19.93
CA ALA A 186 -0.24 5.64 20.77
C ALA A 186 -0.95 6.24 22.00
N ALA A 187 -0.37 7.27 22.62
CA ALA A 187 -0.98 7.97 23.73
C ALA A 187 -2.28 8.67 23.33
N LEU A 188 -2.26 9.34 22.16
CA LEU A 188 -3.45 10.03 21.63
C LEU A 188 -4.57 9.04 21.25
N ALA A 189 -4.21 7.89 20.70
CA ALA A 189 -5.16 6.81 20.39
C ALA A 189 -5.77 6.21 21.65
N ALA A 190 -4.99 6.02 22.70
CA ALA A 190 -5.47 5.55 24.01
C ALA A 190 -6.43 6.55 24.65
N GLU A 191 -6.12 7.83 24.57
CA GLU A 191 -6.98 8.91 25.10
C GLU A 191 -8.31 9.00 24.35
N ARG A 192 -8.29 8.88 23.01
CA ARG A 192 -9.53 8.78 22.20
C ARG A 192 -10.37 7.55 22.56
N ARG A 193 -9.75 6.41 22.82
CA ARG A 193 -10.44 5.19 23.29
C ARG A 193 -11.11 5.40 24.63
N MET A 194 -10.44 6.05 25.58
CA MET A 194 -11.02 6.38 26.88
C MET A 194 -12.22 7.34 26.75
N GLN A 195 -12.14 8.33 25.89
CA GLN A 195 -13.25 9.26 25.64
C GLN A 195 -14.47 8.58 25.02
N LEU A 196 -14.26 7.59 24.13
CA LEU A 196 -15.35 6.82 23.53
C LEU A 196 -15.99 5.81 24.50
N LEU A 197 -15.25 5.32 25.48
CA LEU A 197 -15.74 4.37 26.49
C LEU A 197 -16.28 5.06 27.76
N GLY A 198 -15.95 6.33 27.99
CA GLY A 198 -16.38 7.13 29.16
C GLY A 198 -17.66 7.94 28.97
N GLY A 199 -18.30 7.87 27.82
CA GLY A 199 -19.57 8.56 27.51
C GLY A 199 -20.81 7.69 27.79
N GLY A 200 -21.06 7.33 29.02
CA GLY A 200 -22.33 6.77 29.50
C GLY A 200 -22.92 7.66 30.58
N PRO A 201 -24.28 7.75 30.66
CA PRO A 201 -25.04 8.76 31.37
C PRO A 201 -24.80 8.77 32.86
#